data_3943136e51a4a1c7595e882904958809
#
_entry.id   3943136e51a4a1c7595e882904958809
#
_cell.length_a   1.000
_cell.length_b   1.000
_cell.length_c   1.000
_cell.angle_alpha   90.00
_cell.angle_beta   90.00
_cell.angle_gamma   90.00
#
_symmetry.space_group_name_H-M   'P 1'
#
loop_
_entity.id
_entity.type
_entity.pdbx_description
1 polymer ?
#
loop_
_entity_poly.entity_id
_entity_poly.type
_entity_poly.pdbx_seq_one_letter_code
_entity_poly.pdbx_strand_id
1 'polypeptide(L)'
;MPLRYRSDASQTQEAIQDMLKCRFLGPLVASVIISAALTSCGTVTPAATPTATRTPAPVATTTPVPPTATPPPTETATPRPSPAAAAQVPTPLPPDVDPLTGLKVADETLLDRIPVAIKVSNSPEVRPQSGLGSADLVFEHFAEGGITRFTAVFYPNDPEKVGSVRSGRLIDLEIPAMYHALFGYSGSSAGVKERIRHSDLFPDYIAAPDFGVGEPYFYRIPQPGKAFEHTLFTNPAVLRELAEERGINERPDYPVLMTFSDTIPPGGESADYFEVNYLPGVCTAEWAYDPETERWQRSIAGTPHTDALTGEQITAANVILVFANHVYTDIQEDTWGGGHWSIEIQVWGQGPVVIFRDGQFFPGYWKREERHHMLTFYYGDGTPLPLKPGNSWIQLLPLDTESSGVEDGQIVFTPPKM
;
A
#
# COMPACT_ATOMS: atom_id res chain seq x y z
N MET A 1 -13.77 -21.26 -10.60
CA MET A 1 -13.87 -21.86 -9.24
C MET A 1 -12.87 -21.08 -8.36
N PRO A 2 -13.27 -20.15 -7.51
CA PRO A 2 -12.32 -19.37 -6.72
C PRO A 2 -11.82 -20.24 -5.54
N LEU A 3 -10.50 -20.40 -5.46
CA LEU A 3 -9.82 -20.96 -4.30
C LEU A 3 -10.02 -20.00 -3.12
N ARG A 4 -10.82 -20.41 -2.15
CA ARG A 4 -10.97 -19.71 -0.87
C ARG A 4 -9.69 -19.92 -0.05
N TYR A 5 -8.84 -18.91 -0.04
CA TYR A 5 -7.72 -18.84 0.90
C TYR A 5 -8.30 -18.42 2.26
N ARG A 6 -8.42 -19.36 3.20
CA ARG A 6 -8.66 -19.07 4.61
C ARG A 6 -7.30 -18.84 5.28
N SER A 7 -6.87 -17.58 5.39
CA SER A 7 -5.80 -17.23 6.31
C SER A 7 -6.39 -17.10 7.71
N ASP A 8 -5.84 -17.84 8.65
CA ASP A 8 -6.18 -17.74 10.06
C ASP A 8 -5.62 -16.43 10.62
N ALA A 9 -6.40 -15.63 11.35
CA ALA A 9 -5.98 -14.34 11.90
C ALA A 9 -4.74 -14.46 12.81
N SER A 10 -4.55 -15.63 13.45
CA SER A 10 -3.36 -15.95 14.25
C SER A 10 -2.09 -16.03 13.40
N GLN A 11 -2.15 -16.57 12.18
CA GLN A 11 -0.99 -16.64 11.27
C GLN A 11 -0.63 -15.25 10.71
N THR A 12 -1.61 -14.38 10.54
CA THR A 12 -1.38 -13.00 10.10
C THR A 12 -0.67 -12.20 11.19
N GLN A 13 -1.05 -12.37 12.45
CA GLN A 13 -0.41 -11.69 13.59
C GLN A 13 1.01 -12.20 13.84
N GLU A 14 1.27 -13.51 13.70
CA GLU A 14 2.62 -14.07 13.75
C GLU A 14 3.48 -13.54 12.60
N ALA A 15 2.96 -13.46 11.39
CA ALA A 15 3.67 -12.92 10.24
C ALA A 15 4.03 -11.43 10.42
N ILE A 16 3.13 -10.61 11.02
CA ILE A 16 3.41 -9.21 11.33
C ILE A 16 4.46 -9.11 12.45
N GLN A 17 4.31 -9.92 13.52
CA GLN A 17 5.29 -9.94 14.62
C GLN A 17 6.64 -10.49 14.16
N ASP A 18 6.66 -11.47 13.26
CA ASP A 18 7.88 -11.99 12.67
C ASP A 18 8.50 -10.99 11.66
N MET A 19 7.70 -10.26 10.91
CA MET A 19 8.17 -9.17 10.04
C MET A 19 8.83 -8.05 10.86
N LEU A 20 8.31 -7.74 12.05
CA LEU A 20 8.84 -6.73 12.97
C LEU A 20 9.93 -7.29 13.91
N LYS A 21 9.95 -8.60 14.19
CA LYS A 21 10.89 -9.27 15.11
C LYS A 21 12.02 -10.06 14.42
N CYS A 22 11.96 -10.28 13.11
CA CYS A 22 12.99 -10.99 12.39
C CYS A 22 14.29 -10.19 12.34
N ARG A 23 15.05 -10.21 13.47
CA ARG A 23 16.51 -10.22 13.50
C ARG A 23 17.09 -10.06 14.90
N PHE A 24 17.24 -11.16 15.59
CA PHE A 24 18.32 -11.31 16.57
C PHE A 24 19.31 -12.37 16.06
N LEU A 25 20.13 -12.00 15.09
CA LEU A 25 21.40 -12.68 14.79
C LEU A 25 22.27 -11.68 14.01
N GLY A 26 23.00 -10.85 14.77
CA GLY A 26 23.99 -9.95 14.20
C GLY A 26 25.17 -10.72 13.60
N PRO A 27 25.76 -10.25 12.50
CA PRO A 27 26.97 -10.82 11.98
C PRO A 27 28.17 -10.42 12.85
N LEU A 28 28.89 -11.41 13.38
CA LEU A 28 30.23 -11.26 13.92
C LEU A 28 31.13 -10.76 12.77
N VAL A 29 31.64 -9.54 12.90
CA VAL A 29 32.65 -8.98 12.01
C VAL A 29 33.97 -9.69 12.25
N ALA A 30 34.36 -10.58 11.35
CA ALA A 30 35.72 -11.09 11.23
C ALA A 30 36.45 -10.30 10.16
N SER A 31 37.30 -9.34 10.57
CA SER A 31 38.25 -8.66 9.70
C SER A 31 39.35 -9.66 9.26
N VAL A 32 39.38 -9.97 7.98
CA VAL A 32 40.53 -10.67 7.37
C VAL A 32 41.22 -9.76 6.35
N ILE A 33 42.43 -9.45 6.65
CA ILE A 33 43.40 -8.70 5.80
C ILE A 33 43.75 -9.57 4.59
N ILE A 34 43.56 -9.01 3.41
CA ILE A 34 44.01 -9.65 2.13
C ILE A 34 45.36 -9.08 1.74
N SER A 35 46.37 -9.94 1.73
CA SER A 35 47.63 -9.69 1.02
C SER A 35 47.59 -10.41 -0.32
N ALA A 36 47.87 -9.64 -1.37
CA ALA A 36 47.99 -10.12 -2.74
C ALA A 36 49.33 -10.80 -3.01
N ALA A 37 49.32 -11.91 -3.76
CA ALA A 37 50.44 -12.34 -4.54
C ALA A 37 49.97 -13.08 -5.80
N LEU A 38 50.47 -12.64 -6.93
CA LEU A 38 50.32 -13.19 -8.28
C LEU A 38 51.24 -14.44 -8.45
N THR A 39 50.83 -15.47 -9.20
CA THR A 39 51.46 -15.96 -10.43
C THR A 39 51.05 -17.41 -10.77
N SER A 40 50.76 -17.60 -12.05
CA SER A 40 51.24 -18.65 -12.98
C SER A 40 50.48 -19.98 -13.16
N CYS A 41 50.13 -20.20 -14.40
CA CYS A 41 49.74 -21.36 -15.18
C CYS A 41 50.20 -22.75 -14.74
N GLY A 42 49.35 -23.76 -15.00
CA GLY A 42 49.75 -25.18 -15.08
C GLY A 42 48.55 -26.13 -15.15
N THR A 43 48.18 -26.52 -16.36
CA THR A 43 47.29 -27.65 -16.67
C THR A 43 47.98 -28.98 -16.36
N VAL A 44 47.27 -29.90 -15.69
CA VAL A 44 47.37 -31.37 -15.90
C VAL A 44 46.15 -32.07 -15.29
N THR A 45 45.41 -32.81 -16.08
CA THR A 45 44.59 -33.98 -15.71
C THR A 45 45.51 -35.21 -15.86
N PRO A 46 45.36 -36.37 -15.22
CA PRO A 46 44.18 -37.18 -14.96
C PRO A 46 44.25 -38.21 -13.81
N ALA A 47 43.32 -39.10 -13.84
CA ALA A 47 43.29 -40.53 -13.45
C ALA A 47 42.55 -40.88 -12.14
N ALA A 48 41.50 -41.61 -12.37
CA ALA A 48 40.72 -42.38 -11.39
C ALA A 48 41.48 -43.59 -10.85
N THR A 49 41.29 -43.96 -9.59
CA THR A 49 41.68 -45.24 -9.02
C THR A 49 40.61 -45.78 -8.08
N PRO A 50 40.42 -47.10 -7.96
CA PRO A 50 39.14 -47.71 -7.63
C PRO A 50 38.83 -47.86 -6.13
N THR A 51 37.55 -47.87 -5.84
CA THR A 51 36.93 -48.09 -4.56
C THR A 51 37.11 -49.55 -4.06
N ALA A 52 37.61 -49.73 -2.86
CA ALA A 52 37.58 -51.00 -2.15
C ALA A 52 36.29 -51.12 -1.34
N THR A 53 35.50 -52.12 -1.63
CA THR A 53 34.28 -52.52 -0.92
C THR A 53 34.62 -53.21 0.41
N ARG A 54 34.20 -52.62 1.52
CA ARG A 54 34.25 -53.26 2.84
C ARG A 54 32.91 -53.96 3.17
N THR A 55 32.99 -55.25 3.45
CA THR A 55 31.89 -56.07 3.95
C THR A 55 31.60 -55.70 5.41
N PRO A 56 30.33 -55.48 5.83
CA PRO A 56 30.01 -55.21 7.21
C PRO A 56 29.94 -56.50 8.07
N ALA A 57 30.44 -56.42 9.30
CA ALA A 57 30.39 -57.47 10.32
C ALA A 57 28.97 -57.59 10.95
N PRO A 58 28.58 -58.75 11.50
CA PRO A 58 27.24 -58.95 12.02
C PRO A 58 27.01 -58.20 13.36
N VAL A 59 25.86 -57.54 13.46
CA VAL A 59 25.38 -56.85 14.65
C VAL A 59 24.73 -57.84 15.63
N ALA A 60 25.13 -57.76 16.90
CA ALA A 60 24.56 -58.53 17.98
C ALA A 60 23.13 -58.10 18.29
N THR A 61 22.20 -59.05 18.35
CA THR A 61 20.79 -58.87 18.69
C THR A 61 20.66 -58.63 20.21
N THR A 62 20.19 -57.47 20.62
CA THR A 62 19.81 -57.18 22.02
C THR A 62 18.33 -57.52 22.23
N THR A 63 18.06 -58.27 23.27
CA THR A 63 16.71 -58.64 23.72
C THR A 63 15.92 -57.38 24.18
N PRO A 64 14.65 -57.23 23.79
CA PRO A 64 13.87 -56.04 24.21
C PRO A 64 13.44 -56.16 25.68
N VAL A 65 13.67 -55.06 26.41
CA VAL A 65 13.12 -54.82 27.77
C VAL A 65 11.64 -54.42 27.61
N PRO A 66 10.71 -54.92 28.45
CA PRO A 66 9.29 -54.55 28.35
C PRO A 66 9.09 -53.09 28.72
N PRO A 67 8.17 -52.38 28.04
CA PRO A 67 7.95 -50.95 28.27
C PRO A 67 7.29 -50.73 29.63
N THR A 68 7.86 -49.81 30.40
CA THR A 68 7.25 -49.22 31.62
C THR A 68 6.03 -48.40 31.20
N ALA A 69 4.88 -48.66 31.83
CA ALA A 69 3.64 -47.93 31.56
C ALA A 69 3.81 -46.44 31.84
N THR A 70 3.66 -45.61 30.80
CA THR A 70 3.57 -44.15 30.89
C THR A 70 2.22 -43.78 31.48
N PRO A 71 2.14 -42.89 32.48
CA PRO A 71 0.85 -42.40 32.96
C PRO A 71 0.11 -41.63 31.84
N PRO A 72 -1.22 -41.66 31.80
CA PRO A 72 -1.99 -40.97 30.79
C PRO A 72 -1.71 -39.45 30.87
N PRO A 73 -1.66 -38.73 29.72
CA PRO A 73 -1.48 -37.30 29.72
C PRO A 73 -2.65 -36.63 30.44
N THR A 74 -2.34 -35.74 31.38
CA THR A 74 -3.31 -34.86 32.02
C THR A 74 -3.92 -34.01 30.91
N GLU A 75 -5.23 -34.09 30.72
CA GLU A 75 -5.96 -33.24 29.78
C GLU A 75 -5.72 -31.75 30.17
N THR A 76 -4.92 -31.07 29.39
CA THR A 76 -4.82 -29.61 29.45
C THR A 76 -6.15 -29.05 28.93
N ALA A 77 -6.88 -28.38 29.80
CA ALA A 77 -8.15 -27.75 29.44
C ALA A 77 -7.92 -26.82 28.24
N THR A 78 -8.51 -27.18 27.10
CA THR A 78 -8.57 -26.33 25.93
C THR A 78 -9.22 -25.00 26.34
N PRO A 79 -8.60 -23.83 26.11
CA PRO A 79 -9.25 -22.58 26.41
C PRO A 79 -10.55 -22.49 25.62
N ARG A 80 -11.66 -22.31 26.34
CA ARG A 80 -12.97 -22.10 25.76
C ARG A 80 -12.86 -20.85 24.85
N PRO A 81 -13.27 -20.92 23.57
CA PRO A 81 -13.28 -19.73 22.73
C PRO A 81 -14.11 -18.65 23.44
N SER A 82 -13.50 -17.49 23.61
CA SER A 82 -14.21 -16.28 24.07
C SER A 82 -15.41 -16.07 23.14
N PRO A 83 -16.59 -15.66 23.64
CA PRO A 83 -17.70 -15.40 22.75
C PRO A 83 -17.24 -14.41 21.70
N ALA A 84 -17.41 -14.79 20.43
CA ALA A 84 -17.13 -13.91 19.30
C ALA A 84 -17.78 -12.54 19.61
N ALA A 85 -16.97 -11.49 19.59
CA ALA A 85 -17.51 -10.13 19.73
C ALA A 85 -18.62 -10.01 18.68
N ALA A 86 -19.84 -9.77 19.17
CA ALA A 86 -20.98 -9.55 18.29
C ALA A 86 -20.58 -8.46 17.32
N ALA A 87 -20.68 -8.73 16.01
CA ALA A 87 -20.40 -7.78 14.98
C ALA A 87 -21.16 -6.49 15.32
N GLN A 88 -20.42 -5.45 15.73
CA GLN A 88 -21.02 -4.16 16.00
C GLN A 88 -21.54 -3.66 14.66
N VAL A 89 -22.86 -3.50 14.56
CA VAL A 89 -23.48 -2.80 13.43
C VAL A 89 -22.85 -1.41 13.41
N PRO A 90 -22.20 -0.99 12.32
CA PRO A 90 -21.57 0.32 12.27
C PRO A 90 -22.62 1.37 12.62
N THR A 91 -22.35 2.19 13.63
CA THR A 91 -23.21 3.34 13.92
C THR A 91 -23.13 4.26 12.71
N PRO A 92 -24.25 4.65 12.09
CA PRO A 92 -24.21 5.59 10.98
C PRO A 92 -23.45 6.85 11.39
N LEU A 93 -22.54 7.33 10.53
CA LEU A 93 -21.86 8.60 10.76
C LEU A 93 -22.90 9.75 10.73
N PRO A 94 -22.71 10.80 11.53
CA PRO A 94 -23.50 12.03 11.39
C PRO A 94 -23.42 12.54 9.94
N PRO A 95 -24.50 13.17 9.41
CA PRO A 95 -24.56 13.60 8.02
C PRO A 95 -23.50 14.66 7.65
N ASP A 96 -23.01 15.39 8.65
CA ASP A 96 -21.96 16.42 8.54
C ASP A 96 -20.55 15.87 8.74
N VAL A 97 -20.36 14.55 8.80
CA VAL A 97 -19.03 13.92 8.94
C VAL A 97 -18.61 13.26 7.62
N ASP A 98 -17.47 13.66 7.13
CA ASP A 98 -16.83 13.05 5.96
C ASP A 98 -16.39 11.60 6.28
N PRO A 99 -16.92 10.60 5.58
CA PRO A 99 -16.59 9.19 5.82
C PRO A 99 -15.14 8.80 5.42
N LEU A 100 -14.43 9.64 4.68
CA LEU A 100 -13.05 9.40 4.26
C LEU A 100 -12.02 9.90 5.29
N THR A 101 -12.39 10.91 6.06
CA THR A 101 -11.48 11.58 7.01
C THR A 101 -11.94 11.56 8.45
N GLY A 102 -13.22 11.26 8.71
CA GLY A 102 -13.82 11.40 10.04
C GLY A 102 -13.97 12.86 10.51
N LEU A 103 -13.67 13.84 9.67
CA LEU A 103 -13.79 15.26 10.00
C LEU A 103 -15.21 15.77 9.75
N LYS A 104 -15.64 16.72 10.58
CA LYS A 104 -16.86 17.48 10.31
C LYS A 104 -16.62 18.47 9.18
N VAL A 105 -17.56 18.52 8.23
CA VAL A 105 -17.60 19.57 7.21
C VAL A 105 -18.44 20.74 7.70
N ALA A 106 -18.05 21.95 7.28
CA ALA A 106 -18.78 23.17 7.66
C ALA A 106 -20.15 23.26 6.95
N ASP A 107 -20.27 22.64 5.78
CA ASP A 107 -21.48 22.59 4.95
C ASP A 107 -21.70 21.11 4.53
N GLU A 108 -22.73 20.48 5.09
CA GLU A 108 -23.06 19.08 4.82
C GLU A 108 -23.38 18.79 3.35
N THR A 109 -23.83 19.82 2.59
CA THR A 109 -24.13 19.67 1.17
C THR A 109 -22.89 19.37 0.33
N LEU A 110 -21.69 19.64 0.85
CA LEU A 110 -20.43 19.22 0.23
C LEU A 110 -20.25 17.71 0.20
N LEU A 111 -21.01 16.96 0.99
CA LEU A 111 -21.04 15.50 0.99
C LEU A 111 -22.21 14.92 0.15
N ASP A 112 -23.10 15.77 -0.40
CA ASP A 112 -24.20 15.33 -1.28
C ASP A 112 -23.77 15.26 -2.75
N ARG A 113 -22.52 14.81 -2.97
CA ARG A 113 -21.89 14.75 -4.29
C ARG A 113 -20.92 13.55 -4.37
N ILE A 114 -20.51 13.21 -5.58
CA ILE A 114 -19.56 12.11 -5.81
C ILE A 114 -18.13 12.48 -5.38
N PRO A 115 -17.37 11.57 -4.75
CA PRO A 115 -15.93 11.71 -4.65
C PRO A 115 -15.25 11.65 -6.03
N VAL A 116 -14.08 12.29 -6.14
CA VAL A 116 -13.30 12.30 -7.37
C VAL A 116 -11.93 11.72 -7.09
N ALA A 117 -11.53 10.69 -7.84
CA ALA A 117 -10.20 10.11 -7.80
C ALA A 117 -9.39 10.61 -9.01
N ILE A 118 -8.18 11.12 -8.79
CA ILE A 118 -7.33 11.66 -9.85
C ILE A 118 -5.98 10.98 -9.83
N LYS A 119 -5.54 10.51 -11.01
CA LYS A 119 -4.24 9.89 -11.20
C LYS A 119 -3.15 10.92 -11.36
N VAL A 120 -2.19 10.96 -10.44
CA VAL A 120 -1.10 11.93 -10.41
C VAL A 120 0.27 11.25 -10.57
N SER A 121 1.13 11.86 -11.35
CA SER A 121 2.52 11.40 -11.58
C SER A 121 3.38 11.61 -10.34
N ASN A 122 4.30 10.66 -10.08
CA ASN A 122 5.39 10.84 -9.13
C ASN A 122 6.78 10.85 -9.79
N SER A 123 6.83 11.10 -11.10
CA SER A 123 8.10 11.29 -11.80
C SER A 123 8.87 12.49 -11.24
N PRO A 124 10.20 12.42 -11.07
CA PRO A 124 10.99 13.56 -10.58
C PRO A 124 10.77 14.86 -11.38
N GLU A 125 10.53 14.76 -12.68
CA GLU A 125 10.36 15.91 -13.57
C GLU A 125 9.10 16.74 -13.30
N VAL A 126 8.12 16.18 -12.57
CA VAL A 126 6.85 16.87 -12.29
C VAL A 126 6.74 17.38 -10.86
N ARG A 127 7.74 17.10 -10.04
CA ARG A 127 7.76 17.58 -8.65
C ARG A 127 8.11 19.06 -8.58
N PRO A 128 7.45 19.86 -7.72
CA PRO A 128 6.32 19.48 -6.88
C PRO A 128 5.03 19.32 -7.68
N GLN A 129 4.16 18.39 -7.27
CA GLN A 129 2.84 18.19 -7.83
C GLN A 129 1.87 19.25 -7.27
N SER A 130 0.73 19.44 -7.94
CA SER A 130 -0.32 20.35 -7.49
C SER A 130 -1.51 19.58 -6.92
N GLY A 131 -2.05 20.03 -5.80
CA GLY A 131 -3.33 19.63 -5.23
C GLY A 131 -3.30 18.39 -4.34
N LEU A 132 -2.15 17.72 -4.18
CA LEU A 132 -2.06 16.51 -3.32
C LEU A 132 -2.29 16.83 -1.84
N GLY A 133 -1.88 18.00 -1.37
CA GLY A 133 -2.04 18.45 0.03
C GLY A 133 -3.50 18.62 0.44
N SER A 134 -4.43 18.76 -0.52
CA SER A 134 -5.87 18.92 -0.28
C SER A 134 -6.66 17.61 -0.42
N ALA A 135 -5.99 16.50 -0.75
CA ALA A 135 -6.68 15.21 -0.90
C ALA A 135 -7.06 14.62 0.46
N ASP A 136 -8.21 13.98 0.52
CA ASP A 136 -8.69 13.25 1.70
C ASP A 136 -7.94 11.93 1.86
N LEU A 137 -7.73 11.21 0.74
CA LEU A 137 -6.91 10.02 0.68
C LEU A 137 -5.93 10.12 -0.49
N VAL A 138 -4.68 9.69 -0.27
CA VAL A 138 -3.71 9.51 -1.35
C VAL A 138 -3.20 8.07 -1.33
N PHE A 139 -3.45 7.33 -2.39
CA PHE A 139 -2.87 6.01 -2.60
C PHE A 139 -1.56 6.13 -3.37
N GLU A 140 -0.47 5.67 -2.78
CA GLU A 140 0.82 5.54 -3.45
C GLU A 140 1.10 4.06 -3.73
N HIS A 141 1.42 3.75 -4.97
CA HIS A 141 1.63 2.37 -5.40
C HIS A 141 2.66 2.29 -6.53
N PHE A 142 3.22 1.12 -6.73
CA PHE A 142 4.13 0.86 -7.84
C PHE A 142 3.51 1.16 -9.20
N ALA A 143 4.33 1.71 -10.06
CA ALA A 143 4.19 1.74 -11.50
C ALA A 143 5.43 1.08 -12.12
N GLU A 144 5.60 1.16 -13.42
CA GLU A 144 6.69 0.50 -14.11
C GLU A 144 8.06 1.07 -13.70
N GLY A 145 9.06 0.20 -13.64
CA GLY A 145 10.46 0.58 -13.38
C GLY A 145 10.73 1.05 -11.96
N GLY A 146 9.91 0.65 -10.99
CA GLY A 146 10.08 0.99 -9.58
C GLY A 146 9.66 2.42 -9.22
N ILE A 147 9.16 3.21 -10.18
CA ILE A 147 8.58 4.53 -9.91
C ILE A 147 7.17 4.32 -9.36
N THR A 148 6.77 5.14 -8.39
CA THR A 148 5.40 5.14 -7.90
C THR A 148 4.51 6.12 -8.64
N ARG A 149 3.20 5.99 -8.45
CA ARG A 149 2.17 6.96 -8.83
C ARG A 149 1.20 7.17 -7.69
N PHE A 150 0.49 8.29 -7.74
CA PHE A 150 -0.55 8.60 -6.78
C PHE A 150 -1.92 8.48 -7.43
N THR A 151 -2.89 7.97 -6.66
CA THR A 151 -4.31 8.12 -6.93
C THR A 151 -4.89 8.90 -5.75
N ALA A 152 -5.16 10.18 -5.97
CA ALA A 152 -5.64 11.10 -4.95
C ALA A 152 -7.17 11.17 -4.98
N VAL A 153 -7.83 10.99 -3.86
CA VAL A 153 -9.30 11.01 -3.70
C VAL A 153 -9.68 12.30 -2.98
N PHE A 154 -10.63 13.02 -3.57
CA PHE A 154 -11.17 14.28 -3.07
C PHE A 154 -12.68 14.14 -2.86
N TYR A 155 -13.17 14.48 -1.69
CA TYR A 155 -14.58 14.43 -1.40
C TYR A 155 -15.17 15.81 -1.09
N PRO A 156 -14.94 16.43 0.10
CA PRO A 156 -15.43 17.79 0.32
C PRO A 156 -14.54 18.88 -0.31
N ASN A 157 -13.30 18.55 -0.69
CA ASN A 157 -12.30 19.51 -1.12
C ASN A 157 -12.21 19.64 -2.64
N ASP A 158 -12.09 20.88 -3.13
CA ASP A 158 -11.96 21.20 -4.56
C ASP A 158 -10.72 22.09 -4.82
N PRO A 159 -9.48 21.55 -4.75
CA PRO A 159 -8.33 22.34 -5.15
C PRO A 159 -8.45 22.77 -6.62
N GLU A 160 -8.05 24.03 -6.91
CA GLU A 160 -8.21 24.60 -8.26
C GLU A 160 -7.44 23.89 -9.36
N LYS A 161 -6.42 23.10 -8.99
CA LYS A 161 -5.56 22.39 -9.92
C LYS A 161 -4.99 21.11 -9.29
N VAL A 162 -5.12 19.99 -9.97
CA VAL A 162 -4.52 18.70 -9.61
C VAL A 162 -3.69 18.14 -10.77
N GLY A 163 -2.51 17.68 -10.49
CA GLY A 163 -1.65 17.03 -11.49
C GLY A 163 -0.14 17.23 -11.29
N SER A 164 0.68 16.83 -12.28
CA SER A 164 0.27 16.43 -13.65
C SER A 164 -0.46 15.08 -13.64
N VAL A 165 -1.55 15.03 -14.39
CA VAL A 165 -2.37 13.82 -14.55
C VAL A 165 -1.63 12.79 -15.41
N ARG A 166 -1.70 11.52 -15.01
CA ARG A 166 -0.95 10.42 -15.64
C ARG A 166 -1.82 9.19 -15.91
N SER A 167 -1.14 8.18 -16.46
CA SER A 167 -1.78 6.97 -16.95
C SER A 167 -2.37 6.12 -15.84
N GLY A 168 -3.59 5.62 -16.07
CA GLY A 168 -4.24 4.63 -15.23
C GLY A 168 -3.51 3.30 -15.22
N ARG A 169 -3.68 2.57 -14.13
CA ARG A 169 -3.11 1.24 -13.86
C ARG A 169 -4.19 0.29 -13.38
N LEU A 170 -3.91 -1.00 -13.29
CA LEU A 170 -4.91 -1.99 -12.86
C LEU A 170 -5.50 -1.70 -11.47
N ILE A 171 -4.70 -1.16 -10.54
CA ILE A 171 -5.18 -0.75 -9.21
C ILE A 171 -6.26 0.33 -9.26
N ASP A 172 -6.29 1.12 -10.33
CA ASP A 172 -7.30 2.15 -10.54
C ASP A 172 -8.67 1.60 -10.98
N LEU A 173 -8.79 0.29 -11.12
CA LEU A 173 -10.08 -0.39 -11.16
C LEU A 173 -10.64 -0.63 -9.76
N GLU A 174 -9.78 -0.66 -8.73
CA GLU A 174 -10.14 -0.96 -7.35
C GLU A 174 -10.38 0.31 -6.52
N ILE A 175 -9.46 1.29 -6.57
CA ILE A 175 -9.54 2.49 -5.72
C ILE A 175 -10.83 3.29 -5.98
N PRO A 176 -11.20 3.66 -7.23
CA PRO A 176 -12.47 4.36 -7.46
C PRO A 176 -13.69 3.54 -7.07
N ALA A 177 -13.65 2.22 -7.25
CA ALA A 177 -14.75 1.34 -6.84
C ALA A 177 -14.96 1.31 -5.32
N MET A 178 -13.87 1.32 -4.52
CA MET A 178 -13.95 1.38 -3.06
C MET A 178 -14.66 2.62 -2.53
N TYR A 179 -14.48 3.75 -3.22
CA TYR A 179 -14.96 5.05 -2.77
C TYR A 179 -16.09 5.61 -3.65
N HIS A 180 -16.65 4.81 -4.56
CA HIS A 180 -17.67 5.22 -5.53
C HIS A 180 -17.29 6.52 -6.26
N ALA A 181 -16.02 6.64 -6.64
CA ALA A 181 -15.45 7.88 -7.16
C ALA A 181 -15.46 7.94 -8.68
N LEU A 182 -15.70 9.14 -9.25
CA LEU A 182 -15.38 9.42 -10.65
C LEU A 182 -13.87 9.46 -10.81
N PHE A 183 -13.31 8.64 -11.72
CA PHE A 183 -11.87 8.50 -11.90
C PHE A 183 -11.34 9.30 -13.09
N GLY A 184 -10.51 10.32 -12.79
CA GLY A 184 -9.81 11.16 -13.76
C GLY A 184 -8.37 10.69 -14.01
N TYR A 185 -8.03 10.35 -15.25
CA TYR A 185 -6.67 9.94 -15.64
C TYR A 185 -6.37 10.23 -17.12
N SER A 186 -5.12 10.05 -17.54
CA SER A 186 -4.73 10.28 -18.94
C SER A 186 -3.78 9.19 -19.45
N GLY A 187 -4.27 8.41 -20.42
CA GLY A 187 -3.54 7.33 -21.06
C GLY A 187 -3.46 6.04 -20.22
N SER A 188 -3.19 4.96 -20.90
CA SER A 188 -2.90 3.63 -20.34
C SER A 188 -2.32 2.75 -21.43
N SER A 189 -1.71 1.61 -21.07
CA SER A 189 -1.38 0.58 -22.04
C SER A 189 -2.65 0.01 -22.69
N ALA A 190 -2.52 -0.61 -23.86
CA ALA A 190 -3.68 -1.17 -24.57
C ALA A 190 -4.44 -2.21 -23.74
N GLY A 191 -3.72 -3.06 -23.00
CA GLY A 191 -4.32 -4.07 -22.15
C GLY A 191 -5.04 -3.48 -20.94
N VAL A 192 -4.46 -2.48 -20.27
CA VAL A 192 -5.13 -1.77 -19.18
C VAL A 192 -6.36 -1.02 -19.68
N LYS A 193 -6.28 -0.35 -20.83
CA LYS A 193 -7.42 0.32 -21.46
C LYS A 193 -8.59 -0.64 -21.71
N GLU A 194 -8.28 -1.84 -22.15
CA GLU A 194 -9.30 -2.86 -22.41
C GLU A 194 -9.91 -3.38 -21.09
N ARG A 195 -9.12 -3.54 -20.04
CA ARG A 195 -9.64 -3.89 -18.69
C ARG A 195 -10.54 -2.79 -18.14
N ILE A 196 -10.19 -1.53 -18.31
CA ILE A 196 -11.03 -0.38 -17.92
C ILE A 196 -12.34 -0.39 -18.69
N ARG A 197 -12.30 -0.59 -20.03
CA ARG A 197 -13.50 -0.61 -20.88
C ARG A 197 -14.50 -1.70 -20.49
N HIS A 198 -14.02 -2.83 -19.97
CA HIS A 198 -14.85 -3.96 -19.53
C HIS A 198 -15.15 -3.95 -18.02
N SER A 199 -14.75 -2.90 -17.30
CA SER A 199 -15.06 -2.78 -15.88
C SER A 199 -16.47 -2.23 -15.65
N ASP A 200 -16.96 -2.41 -14.44
CA ASP A 200 -18.21 -1.84 -13.94
C ASP A 200 -18.15 -0.31 -13.78
N LEU A 201 -16.95 0.28 -13.82
CA LEU A 201 -16.75 1.74 -13.78
C LEU A 201 -17.00 2.41 -15.14
N PHE A 202 -16.93 1.67 -16.24
CA PHE A 202 -17.06 2.23 -17.59
C PHE A 202 -18.51 2.16 -18.11
N PRO A 203 -18.99 3.23 -18.77
CA PRO A 203 -18.32 4.50 -19.07
C PRO A 203 -18.50 5.57 -17.99
N ASP A 204 -19.47 5.41 -17.08
CA ASP A 204 -20.03 6.50 -16.29
C ASP A 204 -19.02 7.07 -15.27
N TYR A 205 -18.23 6.21 -14.61
CA TYR A 205 -17.23 6.59 -13.59
C TYR A 205 -15.82 6.79 -14.16
N ILE A 206 -15.64 6.82 -15.50
CA ILE A 206 -14.35 7.00 -16.15
C ILE A 206 -14.28 8.33 -16.89
N ALA A 207 -13.35 9.20 -16.48
CA ALA A 207 -13.03 10.46 -17.16
C ALA A 207 -11.60 10.39 -17.71
N ALA A 208 -11.45 10.29 -19.03
CA ALA A 208 -10.13 10.24 -19.66
C ALA A 208 -10.15 10.76 -21.11
N PRO A 209 -9.11 11.49 -21.54
CA PRO A 209 -8.98 11.92 -22.95
C PRO A 209 -9.04 10.76 -23.93
N ASP A 210 -8.54 9.60 -23.55
CA ASP A 210 -8.57 8.37 -24.35
C ASP A 210 -9.98 7.84 -24.67
N PHE A 211 -10.97 8.29 -23.89
CA PHE A 211 -12.39 7.96 -24.06
C PHE A 211 -13.23 9.20 -24.44
N GLY A 212 -12.57 10.24 -24.97
CA GLY A 212 -13.24 11.41 -25.50
C GLY A 212 -13.57 12.51 -24.50
N VAL A 213 -13.10 12.38 -23.23
CA VAL A 213 -13.26 13.41 -22.21
C VAL A 213 -12.01 14.32 -22.25
N GLY A 214 -12.09 15.39 -23.03
CA GLY A 214 -11.00 16.39 -23.17
C GLY A 214 -11.29 17.68 -22.41
N GLU A 215 -11.01 18.83 -23.07
CA GLU A 215 -11.39 20.16 -22.53
C GLU A 215 -12.93 20.27 -22.47
N PRO A 216 -13.47 20.92 -21.43
CA PRO A 216 -12.78 21.68 -20.37
C PRO A 216 -12.31 20.82 -19.18
N TYR A 217 -12.65 19.53 -19.11
CA TYR A 217 -12.38 18.66 -17.96
C TYR A 217 -10.89 18.40 -17.73
N PHE A 218 -10.12 18.35 -18.81
CA PHE A 218 -8.67 18.24 -18.77
C PHE A 218 -8.06 19.36 -19.61
N TYR A 219 -7.07 20.05 -19.07
CA TYR A 219 -6.40 21.16 -19.74
C TYR A 219 -4.88 21.05 -19.60
N ARG A 220 -4.17 21.66 -20.56
CA ARG A 220 -2.71 21.65 -20.53
C ARG A 220 -2.15 23.00 -20.15
N ILE A 221 -1.11 22.94 -19.29
CA ILE A 221 -0.27 24.10 -18.95
C ILE A 221 1.12 23.81 -19.50
N PRO A 222 1.45 24.27 -20.72
CA PRO A 222 2.76 24.08 -21.30
C PRO A 222 3.85 24.74 -20.43
N GLN A 223 4.93 24.02 -20.19
CA GLN A 223 6.08 24.51 -19.43
C GLN A 223 7.35 24.27 -20.25
N PRO A 224 8.23 25.29 -20.41
CA PRO A 224 9.50 25.12 -21.11
C PRO A 224 10.31 23.96 -20.53
N GLY A 225 10.79 23.06 -21.39
CA GLY A 225 11.62 21.92 -20.99
C GLY A 225 10.88 20.71 -20.42
N LYS A 226 9.56 20.79 -20.19
CA LYS A 226 8.76 19.63 -19.77
C LYS A 226 8.15 18.88 -20.97
N ALA A 227 8.19 17.57 -20.92
CA ALA A 227 7.55 16.73 -21.93
C ALA A 227 6.02 16.90 -21.92
N PHE A 228 5.39 16.69 -23.08
CA PHE A 228 3.95 16.90 -23.28
C PHE A 228 3.09 16.14 -22.25
N GLU A 229 3.45 14.92 -21.91
CA GLU A 229 2.75 14.09 -20.92
C GLU A 229 2.82 14.63 -19.48
N HIS A 230 3.67 15.61 -19.19
CA HIS A 230 3.82 16.24 -17.86
C HIS A 230 3.02 17.54 -17.72
N THR A 231 2.25 17.91 -18.73
CA THR A 231 1.58 19.23 -18.77
C THR A 231 0.07 19.17 -18.63
N LEU A 232 -0.51 17.99 -18.38
CA LEU A 232 -1.96 17.81 -18.25
C LEU A 232 -2.41 17.96 -16.81
N PHE A 233 -3.49 18.74 -16.60
CA PHE A 233 -4.09 19.01 -15.31
C PHE A 233 -5.60 18.89 -15.37
N THR A 234 -6.22 18.76 -14.21
CA THR A 234 -7.66 18.82 -13.97
C THR A 234 -7.93 19.38 -12.59
N ASN A 235 -9.18 19.42 -12.13
CA ASN A 235 -9.55 19.64 -10.75
C ASN A 235 -10.85 18.89 -10.40
N PRO A 236 -11.15 18.63 -9.11
CA PRO A 236 -12.33 17.89 -8.72
C PRO A 236 -13.65 18.59 -9.10
N ALA A 237 -13.72 19.91 -9.03
CA ALA A 237 -14.94 20.65 -9.33
C ALA A 237 -15.39 20.43 -10.79
N VAL A 238 -14.49 20.59 -11.76
CA VAL A 238 -14.81 20.41 -13.16
C VAL A 238 -15.14 18.95 -13.50
N LEU A 239 -14.55 17.98 -12.80
CA LEU A 239 -14.89 16.57 -12.97
C LEU A 239 -16.27 16.25 -12.36
N ARG A 240 -16.71 16.98 -11.30
CA ARG A 240 -18.10 16.86 -10.81
C ARG A 240 -19.13 17.47 -11.74
N GLU A 241 -18.77 18.51 -12.50
CA GLU A 241 -19.65 18.98 -13.61
C GLU A 241 -19.90 17.87 -14.61
N LEU A 242 -18.87 17.09 -14.97
CA LEU A 242 -19.03 15.90 -15.81
C LEU A 242 -19.90 14.83 -15.15
N ALA A 243 -19.73 14.61 -13.84
CA ALA A 243 -20.58 13.67 -13.10
C ALA A 243 -22.04 14.11 -13.08
N GLU A 244 -22.29 15.41 -12.95
CA GLU A 244 -23.63 16.00 -13.04
C GLU A 244 -24.25 15.76 -14.43
N GLU A 245 -23.51 16.03 -15.50
CA GLU A 245 -23.95 15.76 -16.88
C GLU A 245 -24.30 14.29 -17.12
N ARG A 246 -23.62 13.37 -16.41
CA ARG A 246 -23.86 11.92 -16.47
C ARG A 246 -24.95 11.44 -15.52
N GLY A 247 -25.44 12.29 -14.63
CA GLY A 247 -26.47 11.95 -13.64
C GLY A 247 -25.96 11.00 -12.54
N ILE A 248 -24.67 11.08 -12.19
CA ILE A 248 -24.02 10.25 -11.16
C ILE A 248 -23.45 11.10 -10.01
N ASN A 249 -23.69 12.42 -9.99
CA ASN A 249 -23.18 13.30 -8.95
C ASN A 249 -24.07 13.24 -7.70
N GLU A 250 -23.97 12.18 -6.94
CA GLU A 250 -24.77 11.93 -5.74
C GLU A 250 -23.90 11.43 -4.59
N ARG A 251 -24.42 11.56 -3.36
CA ARG A 251 -23.75 11.04 -2.16
C ARG A 251 -23.64 9.53 -2.22
N PRO A 252 -22.44 8.95 -2.07
CA PRO A 252 -22.28 7.51 -2.05
C PRO A 252 -22.91 6.88 -0.78
N ASP A 253 -23.49 5.70 -0.94
CA ASP A 253 -23.81 4.83 0.19
C ASP A 253 -22.62 3.89 0.47
N TYR A 254 -22.09 3.96 1.68
CA TYR A 254 -20.96 3.13 2.09
C TYR A 254 -21.44 2.07 3.11
N PRO A 255 -21.59 0.81 2.71
CA PRO A 255 -22.07 -0.25 3.60
C PRO A 255 -21.06 -0.60 4.70
N VAL A 256 -19.79 -0.27 4.50
CA VAL A 256 -18.70 -0.48 5.46
C VAL A 256 -17.85 0.80 5.51
N LEU A 257 -17.55 1.26 6.73
CA LEU A 257 -16.85 2.52 6.97
C LEU A 257 -15.55 2.30 7.73
N MET A 258 -14.56 3.15 7.48
CA MET A 258 -13.39 3.30 8.35
C MET A 258 -13.84 3.81 9.72
N THR A 259 -13.06 3.47 10.74
CA THR A 259 -13.31 3.93 12.12
C THR A 259 -12.35 5.06 12.45
N PHE A 260 -12.84 6.10 13.13
CA PHE A 260 -12.04 7.25 13.53
C PHE A 260 -12.13 7.52 15.03
N SER A 261 -11.06 8.03 15.62
CA SER A 261 -11.00 8.45 17.02
C SER A 261 -9.93 9.52 17.23
N ASP A 262 -10.27 10.61 17.93
CA ASP A 262 -9.28 11.60 18.41
C ASP A 262 -8.42 11.04 19.54
N THR A 263 -8.89 10.01 20.25
CA THR A 263 -8.10 9.36 21.30
C THR A 263 -7.11 8.42 20.68
N ILE A 264 -5.86 8.50 21.14
CA ILE A 264 -4.80 7.56 20.74
C ILE A 264 -5.21 6.15 21.15
N PRO A 265 -5.32 5.21 20.22
CA PRO A 265 -5.71 3.85 20.55
C PRO A 265 -4.61 3.12 21.34
N PRO A 266 -4.94 2.08 22.14
CA PRO A 266 -3.95 1.33 22.91
C PRO A 266 -3.06 0.46 22.00
N GLY A 267 -1.87 0.12 22.49
CA GLY A 267 -0.98 -0.86 21.87
C GLY A 267 -0.09 -0.31 20.74
N GLY A 268 0.02 1.01 20.60
CA GLY A 268 0.99 1.65 19.71
C GLY A 268 2.41 1.59 20.25
N GLU A 269 3.38 1.54 19.35
CA GLU A 269 4.80 1.67 19.64
C GLU A 269 5.30 3.01 19.10
N SER A 270 6.25 3.68 19.82
CA SER A 270 6.75 5.00 19.42
C SER A 270 7.49 4.93 18.09
N ALA A 271 7.25 5.91 17.22
CA ALA A 271 7.98 6.11 15.98
C ALA A 271 7.95 7.59 15.60
N ASP A 272 9.13 8.20 15.53
CA ASP A 272 9.27 9.61 15.12
C ASP A 272 9.59 9.75 13.63
N TYR A 273 10.09 8.67 13.02
CA TYR A 273 10.51 8.63 11.62
C TYR A 273 10.36 7.23 11.03
N PHE A 274 9.95 7.17 9.78
CA PHE A 274 10.07 5.96 8.95
C PHE A 274 10.21 6.31 7.48
N GLU A 275 10.70 5.35 6.68
CA GLU A 275 10.79 5.49 5.24
C GLU A 275 10.35 4.23 4.50
N VAL A 276 9.90 4.43 3.27
CA VAL A 276 9.57 3.36 2.32
C VAL A 276 10.40 3.53 1.06
N ASN A 277 11.30 2.58 0.80
CA ASN A 277 12.26 2.61 -0.30
C ASN A 277 11.73 1.92 -1.56
N TYR A 278 10.76 2.51 -2.27
CA TYR A 278 10.26 1.98 -3.54
C TYR A 278 11.35 1.91 -4.62
N LEU A 279 12.04 3.03 -4.84
CA LEU A 279 13.22 3.14 -5.69
C LEU A 279 14.21 4.07 -5.00
N PRO A 280 15.26 3.54 -4.37
CA PRO A 280 16.20 4.32 -3.56
C PRO A 280 16.75 5.55 -4.28
N GLY A 281 16.69 6.70 -3.60
CA GLY A 281 17.16 7.98 -4.13
C GLY A 281 16.28 8.63 -5.22
N VAL A 282 15.18 7.98 -5.61
CA VAL A 282 14.21 8.51 -6.60
C VAL A 282 12.79 8.55 -6.04
N CYS A 283 12.34 7.45 -5.47
CA CYS A 283 11.01 7.29 -4.85
C CYS A 283 11.13 6.70 -3.44
N THR A 284 12.11 7.17 -2.65
CA THR A 284 12.11 6.96 -1.20
C THR A 284 11.09 7.91 -0.61
N ALA A 285 10.04 7.38 -0.01
CA ALA A 285 9.03 8.15 0.71
C ALA A 285 9.42 8.19 2.18
N GLU A 286 9.72 9.36 2.70
CA GLU A 286 10.16 9.58 4.07
C GLU A 286 9.08 10.32 4.84
N TRP A 287 8.87 9.93 6.09
CA TRP A 287 7.88 10.49 6.99
C TRP A 287 8.48 10.79 8.34
N ALA A 288 8.38 12.05 8.78
CA ALA A 288 8.79 12.52 10.10
C ALA A 288 7.57 13.04 10.85
N TYR A 289 7.39 12.61 12.09
CA TYR A 289 6.31 13.10 12.94
C TYR A 289 6.66 14.47 13.52
N ASP A 290 5.75 15.41 13.37
CA ASP A 290 5.83 16.73 13.98
C ASP A 290 4.86 16.79 15.17
N PRO A 291 5.38 16.84 16.41
CA PRO A 291 4.55 16.87 17.61
C PRO A 291 3.83 18.22 17.83
N GLU A 292 4.25 19.31 17.15
CA GLU A 292 3.58 20.60 17.27
C GLU A 292 2.30 20.64 16.45
N THR A 293 2.31 20.06 15.25
CA THR A 293 1.14 19.96 14.37
C THR A 293 0.41 18.63 14.53
N GLU A 294 0.99 17.67 15.27
CA GLU A 294 0.51 16.29 15.42
C GLU A 294 0.28 15.59 14.07
N ARG A 295 1.16 15.84 13.09
CA ARG A 295 1.05 15.31 11.73
C ARG A 295 2.36 14.70 11.26
N TRP A 296 2.25 13.80 10.32
CA TRP A 296 3.38 13.23 9.60
C TRP A 296 3.74 14.13 8.42
N GLN A 297 4.97 14.66 8.41
CA GLN A 297 5.51 15.48 7.33
C GLN A 297 6.19 14.59 6.28
N ARG A 298 5.84 14.79 5.02
CA ARG A 298 6.36 13.98 3.93
C ARG A 298 7.58 14.59 3.28
N SER A 299 8.64 13.78 3.10
CA SER A 299 9.74 14.06 2.19
C SER A 299 9.84 12.98 1.11
N ILE A 300 10.55 13.26 0.03
CA ILE A 300 10.81 12.32 -1.05
C ILE A 300 12.26 12.44 -1.51
N ALA A 301 13.01 11.34 -1.42
CA ALA A 301 14.43 11.28 -1.77
C ALA A 301 15.26 12.41 -1.11
N GLY A 302 15.07 12.59 0.22
CA GLY A 302 15.79 13.57 1.03
C GLY A 302 15.30 15.02 0.89
N THR A 303 14.24 15.29 0.13
CA THR A 303 13.71 16.64 -0.10
C THR A 303 12.28 16.78 0.42
N PRO A 304 11.93 17.84 1.18
CA PRO A 304 10.54 18.08 1.56
C PRO A 304 9.60 18.01 0.36
N HIS A 305 8.56 17.18 0.45
CA HIS A 305 7.59 17.06 -0.62
C HIS A 305 6.52 18.14 -0.46
N THR A 306 6.61 19.19 -1.24
CA THR A 306 5.71 20.34 -1.19
C THR A 306 4.59 20.23 -2.22
N ASP A 307 3.44 20.85 -1.93
CA ASP A 307 2.37 21.05 -2.91
C ASP A 307 2.61 22.34 -3.68
N ALA A 308 2.57 22.27 -5.02
CA ALA A 308 2.83 23.43 -5.87
C ALA A 308 1.73 24.50 -5.82
N LEU A 309 0.52 24.21 -5.30
CA LEU A 309 -0.54 25.20 -5.11
C LEU A 309 -0.29 26.08 -3.89
N THR A 310 0.09 25.45 -2.77
CA THR A 310 0.22 26.14 -1.48
C THR A 310 1.67 26.52 -1.18
N GLY A 311 2.64 25.81 -1.74
CA GLY A 311 4.06 25.88 -1.38
C GLY A 311 4.38 25.19 -0.05
N GLU A 312 3.39 24.63 0.64
CA GLU A 312 3.54 23.97 1.94
C GLU A 312 3.99 22.53 1.78
N GLN A 313 4.67 22.00 2.77
CA GLN A 313 5.03 20.59 2.82
C GLN A 313 3.77 19.74 3.01
N ILE A 314 3.66 18.66 2.23
CA ILE A 314 2.56 17.70 2.33
C ILE A 314 2.64 16.98 3.68
N THR A 315 1.49 16.91 4.35
CA THR A 315 1.35 16.24 5.64
C THR A 315 0.15 15.28 5.64
N ALA A 316 0.18 14.30 6.54
CA ALA A 316 -0.92 13.38 6.76
C ALA A 316 -1.22 13.21 8.26
N ALA A 317 -2.50 13.03 8.61
CA ALA A 317 -2.89 12.63 9.95
C ALA A 317 -2.56 11.17 10.20
N ASN A 318 -2.72 10.35 9.16
CA ASN A 318 -2.37 8.93 9.17
C ASN A 318 -1.50 8.57 7.96
N VAL A 319 -0.49 7.73 8.17
CA VAL A 319 0.19 7.03 7.07
C VAL A 319 -0.03 5.54 7.25
N ILE A 320 -0.55 4.88 6.22
CA ILE A 320 -1.05 3.52 6.28
C ILE A 320 -0.27 2.66 5.29
N LEU A 321 0.51 1.71 5.79
CA LEU A 321 1.21 0.73 4.96
C LEU A 321 0.32 -0.51 4.80
N VAL A 322 -0.26 -0.68 3.63
CA VAL A 322 -1.13 -1.80 3.27
C VAL A 322 -0.30 -2.84 2.53
N PHE A 323 -0.07 -3.99 3.13
CA PHE A 323 0.66 -5.08 2.50
C PHE A 323 -0.33 -5.98 1.75
N ALA A 324 -0.15 -6.08 0.44
CA ALA A 324 -1.03 -6.83 -0.45
C ALA A 324 -0.23 -7.66 -1.45
N ASN A 325 -0.86 -8.65 -2.04
CA ASN A 325 -0.23 -9.42 -3.09
C ASN A 325 -0.06 -8.58 -4.36
N HIS A 326 1.16 -8.50 -4.89
CA HIS A 326 1.50 -7.83 -6.12
C HIS A 326 1.85 -8.87 -7.18
N VAL A 327 1.09 -8.93 -8.26
CA VAL A 327 1.25 -9.97 -9.29
C VAL A 327 1.51 -9.31 -10.64
N TYR A 328 2.60 -9.70 -11.29
CA TYR A 328 2.80 -9.33 -12.69
C TYR A 328 1.78 -10.04 -13.57
N THR A 329 1.14 -9.29 -14.46
CA THR A 329 0.20 -9.81 -15.44
C THR A 329 0.90 -10.07 -16.78
N ASP A 330 0.14 -10.53 -17.77
CA ASP A 330 0.56 -10.65 -19.17
C ASP A 330 0.35 -9.36 -19.99
N ILE A 331 -0.09 -8.28 -19.33
CA ILE A 331 -0.30 -6.98 -19.96
C ILE A 331 1.02 -6.21 -20.00
N GLN A 332 1.52 -5.96 -21.21
CA GLN A 332 2.73 -5.16 -21.43
C GLN A 332 2.40 -3.67 -21.31
N GLU A 333 3.14 -2.94 -20.48
CA GLU A 333 2.94 -1.51 -20.25
C GLU A 333 3.71 -0.62 -21.22
N ASP A 334 4.82 -1.09 -21.74
CA ASP A 334 5.62 -0.35 -22.71
C ASP A 334 5.49 -0.90 -24.13
N THR A 335 5.58 0.00 -25.11
CA THR A 335 5.59 -0.35 -26.54
C THR A 335 7.00 -0.54 -27.09
N TRP A 336 8.02 -0.36 -26.23
CA TRP A 336 9.45 -0.36 -26.63
C TRP A 336 10.12 -1.71 -26.41
N GLY A 337 9.38 -2.70 -25.89
CA GLY A 337 9.89 -4.05 -25.63
C GLY A 337 10.82 -4.13 -24.41
N GLY A 338 10.74 -3.18 -23.49
CA GLY A 338 11.55 -3.12 -22.27
C GLY A 338 11.21 -4.17 -21.23
N GLY A 339 10.12 -4.92 -21.43
CA GLY A 339 9.71 -6.01 -20.52
C GLY A 339 9.03 -5.54 -19.24
N HIS A 340 8.43 -4.35 -19.24
CA HIS A 340 7.62 -3.86 -18.12
C HIS A 340 6.19 -4.39 -18.25
N TRP A 341 5.76 -5.13 -17.23
CA TRP A 341 4.44 -5.74 -17.15
C TRP A 341 3.57 -5.02 -16.14
N SER A 342 2.27 -4.96 -16.43
CA SER A 342 1.28 -4.39 -15.52
C SER A 342 1.22 -5.18 -14.22
N ILE A 343 1.11 -4.48 -13.11
CA ILE A 343 1.05 -5.06 -11.77
C ILE A 343 -0.40 -5.04 -11.30
N GLU A 344 -0.94 -6.22 -10.97
CA GLU A 344 -2.21 -6.36 -10.26
C GLU A 344 -1.93 -6.34 -8.75
N ILE A 345 -2.45 -5.32 -8.06
CA ILE A 345 -2.34 -5.18 -6.61
C ILE A 345 -3.65 -5.65 -6.00
N GLN A 346 -3.60 -6.75 -5.26
CA GLN A 346 -4.78 -7.48 -4.80
C GLN A 346 -5.26 -6.95 -3.45
N VAL A 347 -6.00 -5.85 -3.47
CA VAL A 347 -6.58 -5.19 -2.29
C VAL A 347 -8.00 -5.68 -1.98
N TRP A 348 -8.26 -6.97 -2.09
CA TRP A 348 -9.50 -7.66 -1.70
C TRP A 348 -9.19 -8.81 -0.74
N GLY A 349 -10.15 -9.14 0.14
CA GLY A 349 -9.96 -10.07 1.23
C GLY A 349 -9.37 -9.36 2.45
N GLN A 350 -8.21 -9.79 2.91
CA GLN A 350 -7.51 -9.20 4.06
C GLN A 350 -6.00 -9.40 3.95
N GLY A 351 -5.23 -8.55 4.62
CA GLY A 351 -3.77 -8.66 4.68
C GLY A 351 -3.18 -7.81 5.81
N PRO A 352 -1.87 -7.88 6.04
CA PRO A 352 -1.20 -7.07 7.06
C PRO A 352 -1.32 -5.58 6.80
N VAL A 353 -1.34 -4.78 7.87
CA VAL A 353 -1.28 -3.32 7.84
C VAL A 353 -0.41 -2.80 8.97
N VAL A 354 0.26 -1.69 8.73
CA VAL A 354 0.88 -0.87 9.78
C VAL A 354 0.34 0.55 9.63
N ILE A 355 -0.26 1.10 10.69
CA ILE A 355 -0.82 2.45 10.70
C ILE A 355 0.06 3.33 11.56
N PHE A 356 0.54 4.43 10.99
CA PHE A 356 1.26 5.49 11.69
C PHE A 356 0.32 6.64 11.96
N ARG A 357 0.13 6.97 13.24
CA ARG A 357 -0.63 8.12 13.73
C ARG A 357 -0.08 8.58 15.09
N ASP A 358 -0.19 9.86 15.40
CA ASP A 358 0.16 10.41 16.72
C ASP A 358 1.57 10.06 17.20
N GLY A 359 2.58 9.99 16.31
CA GLY A 359 3.96 9.63 16.66
C GLY A 359 4.13 8.17 17.09
N GLN A 360 3.20 7.30 16.73
CA GLN A 360 3.22 5.88 17.03
C GLN A 360 2.86 5.06 15.79
N PHE A 361 3.24 3.78 15.78
CA PHE A 361 2.78 2.82 14.80
C PHE A 361 1.98 1.68 15.45
N PHE A 362 0.98 1.21 14.72
CA PHE A 362 0.03 0.20 15.15
C PHE A 362 -0.02 -0.92 14.11
N PRO A 363 0.49 -2.12 14.43
CA PRO A 363 0.33 -3.29 13.57
C PRO A 363 -1.08 -3.85 13.66
N GLY A 364 -1.61 -4.29 12.54
CA GLY A 364 -2.94 -4.85 12.44
C GLY A 364 -3.18 -5.56 11.11
N TYR A 365 -4.43 -5.68 10.71
CA TYR A 365 -4.77 -6.15 9.38
C TYR A 365 -5.82 -5.26 8.73
N TRP A 366 -5.72 -5.14 7.40
CA TRP A 366 -6.74 -4.51 6.58
C TRP A 366 -7.73 -5.57 6.09
N LYS A 367 -8.97 -5.15 5.82
CA LYS A 367 -10.04 -5.99 5.30
C LYS A 367 -10.85 -5.27 4.26
N ARG A 368 -11.21 -5.98 3.17
CA ARG A 368 -12.16 -5.57 2.14
C ARG A 368 -12.82 -6.82 1.58
N GLU A 369 -14.07 -7.05 1.92
CA GLU A 369 -14.79 -8.29 1.57
C GLU A 369 -15.46 -8.21 0.20
N GLU A 370 -16.00 -7.05 -0.13
CA GLU A 370 -16.73 -6.82 -1.38
C GLU A 370 -16.08 -5.69 -2.19
N ARG A 371 -16.36 -5.66 -3.49
CA ARG A 371 -15.74 -4.72 -4.44
C ARG A 371 -15.92 -3.25 -4.06
N HIS A 372 -17.09 -2.90 -3.56
CA HIS A 372 -17.47 -1.52 -3.19
C HIS A 372 -17.31 -1.22 -1.70
N HIS A 373 -16.64 -2.12 -0.95
CA HIS A 373 -16.28 -1.82 0.43
C HIS A 373 -15.00 -1.00 0.48
N MET A 374 -14.93 -0.06 1.42
CA MET A 374 -13.69 0.61 1.77
C MET A 374 -12.70 -0.38 2.38
N LEU A 375 -11.41 -0.04 2.35
CA LEU A 375 -10.43 -0.67 3.22
C LEU A 375 -10.75 -0.31 4.67
N THR A 376 -10.87 -1.31 5.53
CA THR A 376 -11.07 -1.14 6.97
C THR A 376 -9.95 -1.81 7.74
N PHE A 377 -9.69 -1.36 8.96
CA PHE A 377 -8.50 -1.72 9.71
C PHE A 377 -8.87 -2.28 11.08
N TYR A 378 -8.14 -3.31 11.49
CA TYR A 378 -8.43 -4.06 12.72
C TYR A 378 -7.14 -4.45 13.43
N TYR A 379 -7.21 -4.55 14.75
CA TYR A 379 -6.22 -5.26 15.56
C TYR A 379 -6.28 -6.77 15.30
N GLY A 380 -5.21 -7.48 15.69
CA GLY A 380 -5.13 -8.93 15.53
C GLY A 380 -6.27 -9.72 16.21
N ASP A 381 -6.94 -9.15 17.20
CA ASP A 381 -8.11 -9.75 17.88
C ASP A 381 -9.45 -9.49 17.15
N GLY A 382 -9.44 -8.72 16.07
CA GLY A 382 -10.62 -8.38 15.28
C GLY A 382 -11.36 -7.13 15.76
N THR A 383 -10.87 -6.44 16.76
CA THR A 383 -11.42 -5.13 17.15
C THR A 383 -11.00 -4.04 16.15
N PRO A 384 -11.87 -3.05 15.83
CA PRO A 384 -11.51 -1.99 14.91
C PRO A 384 -10.30 -1.19 15.38
N LEU A 385 -9.35 -0.93 14.47
CA LEU A 385 -8.20 -0.06 14.69
C LEU A 385 -8.53 1.33 14.11
N PRO A 386 -8.85 2.33 14.95
CA PRO A 386 -9.32 3.61 14.46
C PRO A 386 -8.19 4.48 13.91
N LEU A 387 -8.48 5.22 12.85
CA LEU A 387 -7.65 6.29 12.32
C LEU A 387 -7.81 7.57 13.15
N LYS A 388 -6.82 8.45 13.11
CA LYS A 388 -6.97 9.84 13.56
C LYS A 388 -7.85 10.59 12.56
N PRO A 389 -8.83 11.40 13.00
CA PRO A 389 -9.56 12.26 12.08
C PRO A 389 -8.60 13.16 11.28
N GLY A 390 -8.74 13.15 9.95
CA GLY A 390 -7.88 13.86 9.02
C GLY A 390 -7.54 13.02 7.78
N ASN A 391 -6.77 13.62 6.86
CA ASN A 391 -6.37 12.95 5.64
C ASN A 391 -5.44 11.75 5.90
N SER A 392 -5.50 10.77 5.01
CA SER A 392 -4.65 9.57 5.10
C SER A 392 -3.82 9.37 3.83
N TRP A 393 -2.54 9.01 4.01
CA TRP A 393 -1.65 8.58 2.94
C TRP A 393 -1.47 7.07 3.01
N ILE A 394 -1.93 6.35 1.98
CA ILE A 394 -1.97 4.89 1.95
C ILE A 394 -0.91 4.40 0.97
N GLN A 395 0.08 3.68 1.46
CA GLN A 395 1.16 3.10 0.66
C GLN A 395 0.90 1.61 0.46
N LEU A 396 0.72 1.19 -0.81
CA LEU A 396 0.49 -0.21 -1.17
C LEU A 396 1.83 -0.90 -1.38
N LEU A 397 2.11 -1.90 -0.57
CA LEU A 397 3.38 -2.61 -0.54
C LEU A 397 3.20 -4.11 -0.80
N PRO A 398 4.17 -4.77 -1.47
CA PRO A 398 4.21 -6.23 -1.58
C PRO A 398 4.27 -6.92 -0.21
N LEU A 399 3.73 -8.14 -0.13
CA LEU A 399 3.73 -8.93 1.11
C LEU A 399 5.13 -9.30 1.60
N ASP A 400 6.09 -9.40 0.70
CA ASP A 400 7.49 -9.72 0.97
C ASP A 400 8.39 -8.48 1.18
N THR A 401 7.79 -7.33 1.48
CA THR A 401 8.52 -6.12 1.87
C THR A 401 9.30 -6.37 3.17
N GLU A 402 10.60 -6.13 3.14
CA GLU A 402 11.45 -6.23 4.32
C GLU A 402 11.35 -4.98 5.19
N SER A 403 11.50 -5.14 6.51
CA SER A 403 11.61 -4.03 7.45
C SER A 403 12.88 -4.13 8.31
N SER A 404 13.44 -2.98 8.69
CA SER A 404 14.65 -2.88 9.53
C SER A 404 14.64 -1.58 10.35
N GLY A 405 15.53 -1.46 11.35
CA GLY A 405 15.77 -0.22 12.09
C GLY A 405 14.76 0.13 13.18
N VAL A 406 13.90 -0.81 13.57
CA VAL A 406 12.86 -0.58 14.60
C VAL A 406 13.48 -0.21 15.96
N GLU A 407 14.67 -0.74 16.27
CA GLU A 407 15.34 -0.52 17.57
C GLU A 407 15.85 0.92 17.76
N ASP A 408 16.13 1.61 16.68
CA ASP A 408 16.68 2.98 16.70
C ASP A 408 15.61 4.06 16.46
N GLY A 409 14.31 3.69 16.39
CA GLY A 409 13.21 4.60 16.09
C GLY A 409 13.18 5.08 14.62
N GLN A 410 14.04 4.53 13.77
CA GLN A 410 14.09 4.80 12.33
C GLN A 410 13.74 3.56 11.53
N ILE A 411 12.47 3.39 11.25
CA ILE A 411 11.95 2.19 10.58
C ILE A 411 12.11 2.35 9.07
N VAL A 412 12.75 1.37 8.42
CA VAL A 412 12.93 1.34 6.96
C VAL A 412 12.15 0.15 6.40
N PHE A 413 11.25 0.42 5.47
CA PHE A 413 10.57 -0.59 4.67
C PHE A 413 11.18 -0.65 3.28
N THR A 414 11.62 -1.83 2.86
CA THR A 414 12.27 -2.06 1.57
C THR A 414 11.45 -3.07 0.78
N PRO A 415 10.57 -2.62 -0.12
CA PRO A 415 9.87 -3.51 -1.03
C PRO A 415 10.85 -4.21 -1.98
N PRO A 416 10.53 -5.40 -2.49
CA PRO A 416 11.28 -6.01 -3.57
C PRO A 416 11.23 -5.12 -4.82
N LYS A 417 12.19 -5.28 -5.72
CA LYS A 417 12.18 -4.56 -7.00
C LYS A 417 11.02 -5.05 -7.87
N MET A 418 10.16 -4.12 -8.22
CA MET A 418 9.01 -4.35 -9.10
C MET A 418 9.25 -3.82 -10.51
#